data_12925d4be594b6bb5d141fa1b73fdce2
#
_entry.id   12925d4be594b6bb5d141fa1b73fdce2
#
_cell.length_a   1.000
_cell.length_b   1.000
_cell.length_c   1.000
_cell.angle_alpha   90.00
_cell.angle_beta   90.00
_cell.angle_gamma   90.00
#
_symmetry.space_group_name_H-M   'P 1'
#
loop_
_entity.id
_entity.type
_entity.pdbx_description
1 polymer ?
#
loop_
_entity_poly.entity_id
_entity_poly.type
_entity_poly.pdbx_seq_one_letter_code
_entity_poly.pdbx_strand_id
1 'polypeptide(L)'
;MDMRRPSLVLIGLVLLTQTGCAVMMRDHTRDSRVSPSSGSRRAAAADGSPEFLPAHPVGSASYYARRFHGRRTASGTVYDENEMTAAHRTLPFGSEVRVTNLSNQRSVVVTITDRGPFVGHRIIDLSRRAAEKLDFIRKGITKVRLERIERSAISAAPR
;
A
#
# COMPACT_ATOMS: atom_id res chain seq x y z
N MET A 1 -24.80 -34.40 -40.79
CA MET A 1 -24.88 -35.17 -39.55
C MET A 1 -24.36 -34.27 -38.45
N ASP A 2 -25.09 -33.31 -37.98
CA ASP A 2 -26.27 -33.25 -37.14
C ASP A 2 -26.06 -34.00 -35.80
N MET A 3 -25.80 -33.27 -34.78
CA MET A 3 -26.38 -33.55 -33.44
C MET A 3 -26.19 -32.36 -32.51
N ARG A 4 -27.22 -31.53 -32.52
CA ARG A 4 -27.56 -30.56 -31.46
C ARG A 4 -27.90 -31.32 -30.19
N ARG A 5 -27.42 -30.85 -29.04
CA ARG A 5 -28.10 -31.14 -27.76
C ARG A 5 -28.22 -29.88 -26.95
N PRO A 6 -29.43 -29.46 -26.60
CA PRO A 6 -29.68 -28.47 -25.57
C PRO A 6 -29.95 -29.19 -24.23
N SER A 7 -29.50 -28.61 -23.14
CA SER A 7 -29.96 -29.01 -21.78
C SER A 7 -30.04 -27.76 -20.93
N LEU A 8 -31.23 -27.35 -20.81
CA LEU A 8 -32.10 -27.35 -19.62
C LEU A 8 -31.64 -26.48 -18.45
N VAL A 9 -32.30 -25.34 -18.47
CA VAL A 9 -32.58 -24.44 -17.35
C VAL A 9 -33.19 -25.21 -16.19
N LEU A 10 -32.66 -25.05 -15.00
CA LEU A 10 -33.38 -25.39 -13.79
C LEU A 10 -33.38 -24.15 -12.87
N ILE A 11 -34.53 -23.49 -12.95
CA ILE A 11 -35.00 -22.45 -12.05
C ILE A 11 -35.42 -23.11 -10.76
N GLY A 12 -34.70 -22.86 -9.68
CA GLY A 12 -35.08 -23.25 -8.33
C GLY A 12 -35.46 -22.03 -7.52
N LEU A 13 -36.73 -21.69 -7.59
CA LEU A 13 -37.44 -20.76 -6.73
C LEU A 13 -37.65 -21.41 -5.36
N VAL A 14 -37.08 -20.86 -4.30
CA VAL A 14 -37.52 -21.18 -2.92
C VAL A 14 -37.90 -19.90 -2.22
N LEU A 15 -39.21 -19.84 -1.96
CA LEU A 15 -39.93 -18.85 -1.18
C LEU A 15 -39.73 -19.04 0.33
N LEU A 16 -39.72 -17.90 1.01
CA LEU A 16 -40.33 -17.57 2.32
C LEU A 16 -40.09 -18.50 3.52
N THR A 17 -39.63 -17.90 4.61
CA THR A 17 -40.51 -17.74 5.81
C THR A 17 -39.97 -16.62 6.70
N GLN A 18 -40.80 -15.61 6.94
CA GLN A 18 -40.76 -14.66 8.05
C GLN A 18 -41.34 -15.33 9.29
N THR A 19 -40.70 -15.12 10.43
CA THR A 19 -41.32 -15.18 11.77
C THR A 19 -40.36 -14.42 12.68
N GLY A 20 -40.52 -13.28 13.22
CA GLY A 20 -41.59 -12.71 14.03
C GLY A 20 -41.51 -13.17 15.49
N CYS A 21 -40.81 -12.36 16.36
CA CYS A 21 -41.10 -12.28 17.81
C CYS A 21 -40.29 -11.12 18.35
N ALA A 22 -40.82 -10.18 18.71
CA ALA A 22 -41.45 -9.31 19.67
C ALA A 22 -40.76 -9.34 21.05
N VAL A 23 -40.31 -8.11 21.44
CA VAL A 23 -40.49 -7.48 22.78
C VAL A 23 -39.82 -8.16 24.00
N MET A 24 -38.90 -7.47 24.58
CA MET A 24 -38.93 -7.18 26.03
C MET A 24 -38.14 -5.93 26.35
N MET A 25 -38.86 -4.85 26.64
CA MET A 25 -38.43 -3.71 27.47
C MET A 25 -38.00 -4.22 28.85
N ARG A 26 -36.84 -3.79 29.31
CA ARG A 26 -36.57 -3.66 30.75
C ARG A 26 -35.83 -2.35 30.98
N ASP A 27 -36.59 -1.41 31.49
CA ASP A 27 -36.11 -0.27 32.28
C ASP A 27 -35.24 -0.76 33.43
N HIS A 28 -34.06 -0.25 33.53
CA HIS A 28 -33.35 -0.13 34.80
C HIS A 28 -32.72 1.25 34.87
N THR A 29 -33.51 2.17 35.41
CA THR A 29 -33.02 3.35 36.08
C THR A 29 -32.10 2.94 37.22
N ARG A 30 -30.85 3.33 37.16
CA ARG A 30 -30.04 3.54 38.36
C ARG A 30 -29.02 4.63 38.13
N ASP A 31 -29.35 5.76 38.65
CA ASP A 31 -28.58 6.91 39.04
C ASP A 31 -27.25 6.49 39.70
N SER A 32 -26.15 6.95 39.17
CA SER A 32 -24.89 7.11 39.89
C SER A 32 -24.09 8.22 39.25
N ARG A 33 -24.15 9.36 39.87
CA ARG A 33 -23.30 10.52 39.66
C ARG A 33 -21.84 10.11 39.70
N VAL A 34 -21.11 10.30 38.60
CA VAL A 34 -19.65 10.39 38.60
C VAL A 34 -19.25 11.65 37.86
N SER A 35 -18.54 12.48 38.56
CA SER A 35 -18.04 13.81 38.19
C SER A 35 -17.24 13.80 36.87
N PRO A 36 -17.27 14.91 36.09
CA PRO A 36 -16.44 15.01 34.90
C PRO A 36 -14.99 15.31 35.30
N SER A 37 -14.11 14.33 35.16
CA SER A 37 -12.68 14.59 35.12
C SER A 37 -12.37 15.28 33.81
N SER A 38 -11.86 16.47 33.89
CA SER A 38 -11.32 17.30 32.85
C SER A 38 -10.18 16.58 32.13
N GLY A 39 -10.51 15.75 31.15
CA GLY A 39 -9.57 15.19 30.17
C GLY A 39 -9.34 16.21 29.06
N SER A 40 -8.27 16.95 29.18
CA SER A 40 -7.71 17.83 28.16
C SER A 40 -7.82 17.18 26.76
N ARG A 41 -8.72 17.71 25.93
CA ARG A 41 -8.68 17.51 24.50
C ARG A 41 -7.42 18.22 23.99
N ARG A 42 -6.31 17.52 24.01
CA ARG A 42 -5.19 17.91 23.14
C ARG A 42 -5.70 17.81 21.72
N ALA A 43 -5.97 18.96 21.13
CA ALA A 43 -6.03 19.10 19.69
C ALA A 43 -4.75 18.50 19.15
N ALA A 44 -4.89 17.42 18.39
CA ALA A 44 -3.81 16.91 17.58
C ALA A 44 -3.53 17.98 16.53
N ALA A 45 -2.59 18.88 16.85
CA ALA A 45 -1.94 19.69 15.84
C ALA A 45 -1.42 18.71 14.79
N ALA A 46 -1.78 18.94 13.54
CA ALA A 46 -1.14 18.31 12.40
C ALA A 46 0.29 18.84 12.34
N ASP A 47 1.14 18.32 13.23
CA ASP A 47 2.57 18.42 13.12
C ASP A 47 2.95 17.54 11.94
N GLY A 48 3.48 18.17 10.91
CA GLY A 48 4.05 17.50 9.73
C GLY A 48 5.33 16.74 10.07
N SER A 49 5.35 16.06 11.20
CA SER A 49 6.40 15.12 11.56
C SER A 49 6.45 14.06 10.47
N PRO A 50 7.63 13.76 9.90
CA PRO A 50 7.77 12.68 8.94
C PRO A 50 7.25 11.40 9.62
N GLU A 51 6.21 10.82 9.02
CA GLU A 51 5.64 9.55 9.48
C GLU A 51 6.79 8.57 9.72
N PHE A 52 6.96 8.19 10.98
CA PHE A 52 8.01 7.29 11.42
C PHE A 52 7.73 5.91 10.80
N LEU A 53 8.26 5.69 9.60
CA LEU A 53 8.31 4.34 9.05
C LEU A 53 9.17 3.51 10.00
N PRO A 54 8.72 2.29 10.37
CA PRO A 54 9.59 1.38 11.11
C PRO A 54 10.93 1.30 10.39
N ALA A 55 12.03 1.25 11.12
CA ALA A 55 13.38 1.41 10.59
C ALA A 55 13.67 0.58 9.34
N HIS A 56 12.92 -0.52 9.13
CA HIS A 56 13.05 -1.40 7.97
C HIS A 56 11.70 -2.06 7.63
N PRO A 57 10.74 -1.32 7.01
CA PRO A 57 9.45 -1.91 6.65
C PRO A 57 9.63 -3.08 5.69
N VAL A 58 8.95 -4.18 6.00
CA VAL A 58 8.91 -5.40 5.18
C VAL A 58 7.50 -5.56 4.59
N GLY A 59 7.42 -5.82 3.30
CA GLY A 59 6.14 -6.02 2.63
C GLY A 59 6.30 -6.54 1.21
N SER A 60 5.20 -6.58 0.47
CA SER A 60 5.21 -7.03 -0.93
C SER A 60 5.57 -5.87 -1.87
N ALA A 61 6.38 -6.17 -2.86
CA ALA A 61 6.70 -5.30 -3.99
C ALA A 61 6.18 -5.88 -5.30
N SER A 62 5.76 -5.02 -6.21
CA SER A 62 5.55 -5.33 -7.61
C SER A 62 6.34 -4.38 -8.51
N TYR A 63 6.10 -4.39 -9.80
CA TYR A 63 6.71 -3.45 -10.73
C TYR A 63 5.70 -2.98 -11.77
N TYR A 64 6.00 -1.83 -12.38
CA TYR A 64 5.16 -1.22 -13.41
C TYR A 64 5.08 -2.05 -14.68
N ALA A 65 3.88 -2.21 -15.21
CA ALA A 65 3.69 -2.77 -16.53
C ALA A 65 4.23 -1.81 -17.61
N ARG A 66 4.71 -2.36 -18.72
CA ARG A 66 5.33 -1.63 -19.84
C ARG A 66 4.48 -0.49 -20.40
N ARG A 67 3.14 -0.61 -20.34
CA ARG A 67 2.20 0.42 -20.81
C ARG A 67 2.27 1.74 -20.04
N PHE A 68 2.99 1.81 -18.93
CA PHE A 68 3.20 3.04 -18.16
C PHE A 68 4.43 3.82 -18.61
N HIS A 69 5.31 3.23 -19.42
CA HIS A 69 6.47 3.94 -20.00
C HIS A 69 6.01 5.20 -20.75
N GLY A 70 6.70 6.31 -20.51
CA GLY A 70 6.37 7.61 -21.11
C GLY A 70 5.23 8.38 -20.42
N ARG A 71 4.57 7.82 -19.40
CA ARG A 71 3.53 8.52 -18.64
C ARG A 71 4.11 9.40 -17.54
N ARG A 72 3.43 10.49 -17.21
CA ARG A 72 3.80 11.35 -16.07
C ARG A 72 3.53 10.63 -14.77
N THR A 73 4.48 10.73 -13.85
CA THR A 73 4.39 10.29 -12.46
C THR A 73 3.80 11.39 -11.58
N ALA A 74 3.49 11.09 -10.34
CA ALA A 74 2.95 12.06 -9.39
C ALA A 74 3.96 13.16 -9.01
N SER A 75 5.27 12.95 -9.18
CA SER A 75 6.29 13.99 -9.04
C SER A 75 6.38 14.95 -10.24
N GLY A 76 5.66 14.65 -11.33
CA GLY A 76 5.68 15.41 -12.57
C GLY A 76 6.75 14.95 -13.58
N THR A 77 7.64 14.03 -13.20
CA THR A 77 8.62 13.42 -14.12
C THR A 77 7.96 12.42 -15.05
N VAL A 78 8.61 12.08 -16.15
CA VAL A 78 8.15 11.03 -17.06
C VAL A 78 8.70 9.69 -16.57
N TYR A 79 7.85 8.67 -16.47
CA TYR A 79 8.28 7.33 -16.10
C TYR A 79 9.09 6.68 -17.23
N ASP A 80 10.32 6.29 -16.92
CA ASP A 80 11.14 5.43 -17.78
C ASP A 80 11.32 4.05 -17.11
N GLU A 81 10.94 2.99 -17.86
CA GLU A 81 11.08 1.61 -17.38
C GLU A 81 12.54 1.20 -17.13
N ASN A 82 13.51 1.90 -17.73
CA ASN A 82 14.95 1.63 -17.65
C ASN A 82 15.66 2.37 -16.52
N GLU A 83 14.99 3.29 -15.86
CA GLU A 83 15.53 4.03 -14.71
C GLU A 83 15.34 3.27 -13.40
N MET A 84 16.10 3.66 -12.38
CA MET A 84 16.01 3.08 -11.03
C MET A 84 15.04 3.91 -10.17
N THR A 85 13.75 3.78 -10.44
CA THR A 85 12.68 4.56 -9.80
C THR A 85 11.61 3.67 -9.16
N ALA A 86 10.80 4.25 -8.28
CA ALA A 86 9.72 3.54 -7.61
C ALA A 86 8.57 4.47 -7.20
N ALA A 87 7.39 3.87 -6.95
CA ALA A 87 6.28 4.49 -6.26
C ALA A 87 6.22 4.05 -4.80
N HIS A 88 6.00 4.99 -3.90
CA HIS A 88 5.71 4.76 -2.49
C HIS A 88 4.59 5.69 -2.02
N ARG A 89 3.80 5.22 -1.02
CA ARG A 89 2.60 5.96 -0.58
C ARG A 89 2.93 7.29 0.06
N THR A 90 3.91 7.33 0.94
CA THR A 90 4.17 8.45 1.85
C THR A 90 5.57 9.03 1.76
N LEU A 91 6.58 8.27 1.35
CA LEU A 91 7.96 8.76 1.25
C LEU A 91 8.04 10.02 0.35
N PRO A 92 8.81 11.04 0.74
CA PRO A 92 9.01 12.24 -0.09
C PRO A 92 9.53 11.89 -1.48
N PHE A 93 9.12 12.65 -2.49
CA PHE A 93 9.71 12.53 -3.83
C PHE A 93 11.20 12.85 -3.79
N GLY A 94 11.99 12.13 -4.58
CA GLY A 94 13.45 12.25 -4.57
C GLY A 94 14.15 11.48 -3.46
N SER A 95 13.40 10.86 -2.51
CA SER A 95 13.99 9.98 -1.50
C SER A 95 14.65 8.78 -2.16
N GLU A 96 15.84 8.44 -1.70
CA GLU A 96 16.54 7.21 -2.09
C GLU A 96 16.22 6.10 -1.09
N VAL A 97 15.85 4.94 -1.63
CA VAL A 97 15.46 3.77 -0.85
C VAL A 97 16.24 2.57 -1.34
N ARG A 98 16.93 1.88 -0.42
CA ARG A 98 17.45 0.55 -0.68
C ARG A 98 16.33 -0.44 -0.55
N VAL A 99 16.12 -1.21 -1.60
CA VAL A 99 15.13 -2.29 -1.67
C VAL A 99 15.87 -3.61 -1.72
N THR A 100 15.65 -4.48 -0.73
CA THR A 100 16.26 -5.81 -0.65
C THR A 100 15.19 -6.86 -0.88
N ASN A 101 15.36 -7.70 -1.90
CA ASN A 101 14.51 -8.87 -2.13
C ASN A 101 14.86 -9.97 -1.14
N LEU A 102 13.93 -10.31 -0.26
CA LEU A 102 14.16 -11.29 0.81
C LEU A 102 14.29 -12.74 0.33
N SER A 103 13.88 -13.02 -0.91
CA SER A 103 13.98 -14.39 -1.46
C SER A 103 15.39 -14.73 -1.95
N ASN A 104 16.19 -13.74 -2.37
CA ASN A 104 17.51 -13.96 -2.96
C ASN A 104 18.58 -12.99 -2.46
N GLN A 105 18.24 -12.12 -1.50
CA GLN A 105 19.12 -11.13 -0.85
C GLN A 105 19.73 -10.09 -1.81
N ARG A 106 19.25 -9.99 -3.05
CA ARG A 106 19.68 -8.92 -3.97
C ARG A 106 19.09 -7.59 -3.52
N SER A 107 19.87 -6.54 -3.65
CA SER A 107 19.47 -5.17 -3.27
C SER A 107 19.72 -4.20 -4.41
N VAL A 108 18.86 -3.19 -4.49
CA VAL A 108 19.00 -2.03 -5.39
C VAL A 108 18.64 -0.75 -4.64
N VAL A 109 19.18 0.36 -5.12
CA VAL A 109 18.74 1.69 -4.68
C VAL A 109 17.85 2.29 -5.76
N VAL A 110 16.69 2.81 -5.35
CA VAL A 110 15.72 3.45 -6.23
C VAL A 110 15.34 4.83 -5.69
N THR A 111 14.97 5.72 -6.60
CA THR A 111 14.45 7.05 -6.27
C THR A 111 12.93 7.03 -6.29
N ILE A 112 12.30 7.61 -5.27
CA ILE A 112 10.84 7.73 -5.23
C ILE A 112 10.39 8.88 -6.14
N THR A 113 9.67 8.55 -7.19
CA THR A 113 9.16 9.51 -8.19
C THR A 113 7.64 9.46 -8.32
N ASP A 114 6.98 8.47 -7.73
CA ASP A 114 5.53 8.30 -7.91
C ASP A 114 4.82 7.95 -6.60
N ARG A 115 3.48 8.03 -6.64
CA ARG A 115 2.60 7.64 -5.53
C ARG A 115 1.92 6.30 -5.79
N GLY A 116 1.76 5.53 -4.73
CA GLY A 116 1.23 4.18 -4.73
C GLY A 116 2.18 3.22 -4.03
N PRO A 117 1.88 1.93 -4.05
CA PRO A 117 0.67 1.28 -4.59
C PRO A 117 -0.58 1.54 -3.75
N PHE A 118 -1.73 1.74 -4.42
CA PHE A 118 -3.03 1.93 -3.74
C PHE A 118 -3.86 0.64 -3.73
N VAL A 119 -3.37 -0.43 -4.33
CA VAL A 119 -4.07 -1.72 -4.46
C VAL A 119 -3.30 -2.80 -3.70
N GLY A 120 -4.02 -3.59 -2.91
CA GLY A 120 -3.49 -4.73 -2.16
C GLY A 120 -2.55 -4.33 -1.01
N HIS A 121 -1.81 -5.32 -0.51
CA HIS A 121 -0.88 -5.17 0.61
C HIS A 121 0.57 -4.85 0.16
N ARG A 122 0.73 -4.24 -1.01
CA ARG A 122 2.04 -3.84 -1.51
C ARG A 122 2.49 -2.56 -0.83
N ILE A 123 3.79 -2.46 -0.58
CA ILE A 123 4.41 -1.29 0.03
C ILE A 123 5.17 -0.44 -0.98
N ILE A 124 5.57 -1.00 -2.11
CA ILE A 124 6.34 -0.32 -3.15
C ILE A 124 6.06 -0.94 -4.52
N ASP A 125 6.02 -0.12 -5.57
CA ASP A 125 6.01 -0.55 -6.97
C ASP A 125 7.28 -0.03 -7.66
N LEU A 126 8.07 -0.94 -8.23
CA LEU A 126 9.39 -0.65 -8.79
C LEU A 126 9.32 -0.42 -10.29
N SER A 127 10.31 0.27 -10.83
CA SER A 127 10.56 0.27 -12.27
C SER A 127 10.90 -1.15 -12.76
N ARG A 128 10.72 -1.39 -14.05
CA ARG A 128 11.07 -2.69 -14.66
C ARG A 128 12.55 -3.01 -14.46
N ARG A 129 13.42 -2.02 -14.68
CA ARG A 129 14.87 -2.17 -14.49
C ARG A 129 15.24 -2.57 -13.07
N ALA A 130 14.62 -1.97 -12.07
CA ALA A 130 14.84 -2.32 -10.66
C ALA A 130 14.39 -3.76 -10.37
N ALA A 131 13.23 -4.17 -10.90
CA ALA A 131 12.71 -5.53 -10.73
C ALA A 131 13.59 -6.59 -11.43
N GLU A 132 14.18 -6.26 -12.58
CA GLU A 132 15.15 -7.11 -13.27
C GLU A 132 16.41 -7.34 -12.43
N LYS A 133 16.98 -6.27 -11.88
CA LYS A 133 18.15 -6.36 -10.99
C LYS A 133 17.86 -7.15 -9.71
N LEU A 134 16.66 -7.03 -9.17
CA LEU A 134 16.21 -7.82 -8.02
C LEU A 134 15.79 -9.25 -8.36
N ASP A 135 15.74 -9.60 -9.66
CA ASP A 135 15.44 -10.93 -10.19
C ASP A 135 14.07 -11.46 -9.76
N PHE A 136 13.02 -10.64 -9.94
CA PHE A 136 11.66 -11.12 -9.68
C PHE A 136 10.64 -10.83 -10.80
N ILE A 137 11.10 -10.41 -12.00
CA ILE A 137 10.23 -10.18 -13.17
C ILE A 137 9.31 -11.38 -13.44
N ARG A 138 9.84 -12.59 -13.39
CA ARG A 138 9.07 -13.80 -13.67
C ARG A 138 8.01 -14.10 -12.60
N LYS A 139 8.25 -13.70 -11.37
CA LYS A 139 7.32 -13.88 -10.23
C LYS A 139 6.24 -12.79 -10.17
N GLY A 140 6.50 -11.62 -10.71
CA GLY A 140 5.61 -10.46 -10.67
C GLY A 140 5.54 -9.76 -9.32
N ILE A 141 5.57 -10.51 -8.23
CA ILE A 141 5.51 -10.02 -6.85
C ILE A 141 6.57 -10.73 -6.02
N THR A 142 7.20 -10.01 -5.10
CA THR A 142 8.15 -10.56 -4.13
C THR A 142 8.06 -9.84 -2.79
N LYS A 143 8.59 -10.45 -1.72
CA LYS A 143 8.75 -9.78 -0.43
C LYS A 143 10.06 -9.01 -0.40
N VAL A 144 9.99 -7.78 0.05
CA VAL A 144 11.14 -6.88 0.16
C VAL A 144 11.23 -6.24 1.53
N ARG A 145 12.44 -5.81 1.88
CA ARG A 145 12.73 -4.88 2.96
C ARG A 145 13.11 -3.54 2.35
N LEU A 146 12.61 -2.46 2.93
CA LEU A 146 12.95 -1.10 2.54
C LEU A 146 13.84 -0.46 3.60
N GLU A 147 14.87 0.24 3.16
CA GLU A 147 15.78 1.03 4.00
C GLU A 147 15.91 2.40 3.36
N ARG A 148 15.47 3.45 4.05
CA ARG A 148 15.66 4.82 3.56
C ARG A 148 17.14 5.17 3.67
N ILE A 149 17.70 5.67 2.59
CA ILE A 149 19.07 6.20 2.59
C ILE A 149 18.98 7.68 2.96
N GLU A 150 19.40 8.00 4.16
CA GLU A 150 19.59 9.39 4.52
C GLU A 150 20.90 9.86 3.90
N ARG A 151 20.82 10.80 2.98
CA ARG A 151 22.00 11.55 2.60
C ARG A 151 22.38 12.38 3.83
N SER A 152 23.32 11.87 4.62
CA SER A 152 23.97 12.71 5.62
C SER A 152 24.34 13.99 4.91
N ALA A 153 23.94 15.12 5.47
CA ALA A 153 24.35 16.44 5.03
C ALA A 153 25.88 16.54 5.24
N ILE A 154 26.63 15.85 4.37
CA ILE A 154 28.06 15.99 4.33
C ILE A 154 28.33 17.29 3.58
N SER A 155 28.71 18.26 4.40
CA SER A 155 29.59 19.37 4.03
C SER A 155 28.96 20.49 3.21
N ALA A 156 28.32 21.42 3.92
CA ALA A 156 28.73 22.79 3.69
C ALA A 156 30.02 23.04 4.55
N ALA A 157 31.19 22.68 4.06
CA ALA A 157 32.43 23.25 4.57
C ALA A 157 32.44 24.71 4.10
N PRO A 158 32.48 25.69 4.98
CA PRO A 158 32.67 27.08 4.58
C PRO A 158 34.10 27.22 3.99
N ARG A 159 34.17 27.80 2.80
CA ARG A 159 35.41 28.33 2.22
C ARG A 159 35.71 29.66 2.84
#